data_26f044ba3f490239b60740a9429122b8
#
_entry.id   26f044ba3f490239b60740a9429122b8
#
_cell.length_a   1.000
_cell.length_b   1.000
_cell.length_c   1.000
_cell.angle_alpha   90.00
_cell.angle_beta   90.00
_cell.angle_gamma   90.00
#
_symmetry.space_group_name_H-M   'P 1'
#
loop_
_entity.id
_entity.type
_entity.pdbx_description
1 polymer ?
#
loop_
_entity_poly.entity_id
_entity_poly.type
_entity_poly.pdbx_seq_one_letter_code
_entity_poly.pdbx_strand_id
1 'polypeptide(L)'
;MMPIETFVSEHRAANLLEQVRWCNGLYCPRCRAESVIQYGSYRVFQRYRCKNCDRTFNDQTGTVFEYSSVALRKWFLALYTYVRLNTSIRQLDVEIDVAYKTVYRRVQRFLRALDAPRPSLEGPVEIDELYVKAGFKGRERDCPSRSRGLSTRGRGTYHEDKLPVFILVDRGSDDHYVMPAKTADESTIRLLLANRQQESLTVYTDGFRSYEPLEEDAAFDREYVVHDDGEYADGDVHVNTCESHGSLLCPWLSPHRGVSKDKVTPYVRAFQLRQRIYRKPGREALRTILETAL
;
A
#
# COMPACT_ATOMS: atom_id res chain seq x y z
N MET A 1 22.18 -2.81 2.74
CA MET A 1 22.50 -2.91 4.18
C MET A 1 21.41 -2.21 4.97
N MET A 2 20.98 -2.78 6.09
CA MET A 2 19.97 -2.18 6.99
C MET A 2 20.49 -0.89 7.62
N PRO A 3 19.71 0.21 7.75
CA PRO A 3 20.18 1.49 8.29
C PRO A 3 20.22 1.50 9.83
N ILE A 4 21.00 0.60 10.42
CA ILE A 4 21.08 0.36 11.87
C ILE A 4 21.37 1.64 12.65
N GLU A 5 22.27 2.48 12.16
CA GLU A 5 22.63 3.74 12.82
C GLU A 5 21.45 4.67 13.07
N THR A 6 20.46 4.70 12.15
CA THR A 6 19.24 5.50 12.32
C THR A 6 18.33 4.89 13.39
N PHE A 7 18.31 3.56 13.53
CA PHE A 7 17.44 2.86 14.49
C PHE A 7 17.96 2.89 15.93
N VAL A 8 19.25 3.15 16.13
CA VAL A 8 19.85 3.24 17.47
C VAL A 8 20.01 4.65 17.98
N SER A 9 19.89 5.68 17.12
CA SER A 9 20.10 7.09 17.49
C SER A 9 18.86 7.94 17.18
N GLU A 10 18.30 8.56 18.22
CA GLU A 10 17.16 9.49 18.08
C GLU A 10 17.54 10.74 17.29
N HIS A 11 18.76 11.26 17.47
CA HIS A 11 19.26 12.40 16.67
C HIS A 11 19.37 12.08 15.19
N ARG A 12 19.89 10.88 14.82
CA ARG A 12 19.96 10.48 13.40
C ARG A 12 18.58 10.26 12.81
N ALA A 13 17.65 9.73 13.59
CA ALA A 13 16.26 9.60 13.15
C ALA A 13 15.60 10.98 12.91
N ALA A 14 15.81 11.93 13.82
CA ALA A 14 15.30 13.31 13.67
C ALA A 14 15.90 14.01 12.45
N ASN A 15 17.21 13.93 12.26
CA ASN A 15 17.88 14.52 11.09
C ASN A 15 17.40 13.90 9.78
N LEU A 16 17.16 12.58 9.74
CA LEU A 16 16.61 11.95 8.55
C LEU A 16 15.19 12.43 8.26
N LEU A 17 14.33 12.57 9.31
CA LEU A 17 12.99 13.10 9.15
C LEU A 17 13.00 14.53 8.59
N GLU A 18 13.85 15.39 9.13
CA GLU A 18 14.04 16.77 8.67
C GLU A 18 14.44 16.81 7.19
N GLN A 19 15.46 16.03 6.80
CA GLN A 19 15.94 15.97 5.41
C GLN A 19 14.89 15.43 4.42
N VAL A 20 14.11 14.44 4.82
CA VAL A 20 13.06 13.88 3.97
C VAL A 20 11.91 14.85 3.83
N ARG A 21 11.47 15.44 4.96
CA ARG A 21 10.29 16.29 4.99
C ARG A 21 10.49 17.61 4.26
N TRP A 22 11.65 18.19 4.40
CA TRP A 22 11.95 19.54 3.88
C TRP A 22 12.84 19.51 2.64
N CYS A 23 12.86 18.37 1.92
CA CYS A 23 13.66 18.23 0.69
C CYS A 23 13.31 19.25 -0.39
N ASN A 24 12.06 19.73 -0.41
CA ASN A 24 11.56 20.74 -1.35
C ASN A 24 11.41 22.14 -0.70
N GLY A 25 12.08 22.39 0.43
CA GLY A 25 11.98 23.64 1.15
C GLY A 25 11.10 23.59 2.41
N LEU A 26 11.39 24.48 3.34
CA LEU A 26 10.71 24.59 4.61
C LEU A 26 9.47 25.48 4.49
N TYR A 27 8.31 24.96 4.87
CA TYR A 27 7.05 25.69 4.86
C TYR A 27 6.23 25.44 6.14
N CYS A 28 5.30 26.33 6.44
CA CYS A 28 4.37 26.16 7.55
C CYS A 28 3.31 25.08 7.23
N PRO A 29 3.17 24.00 8.03
CA PRO A 29 2.17 22.97 7.79
C PRO A 29 0.72 23.45 7.85
N ARG A 30 0.47 24.62 8.49
CA ARG A 30 -0.88 25.17 8.65
C ARG A 30 -1.32 26.07 7.49
N CYS A 31 -0.49 27.03 7.10
CA CYS A 31 -0.86 28.05 6.11
C CYS A 31 -0.03 28.00 4.83
N ARG A 32 0.88 27.04 4.71
CA ARG A 32 1.76 26.81 3.56
C ARG A 32 2.76 27.93 3.24
N ALA A 33 2.84 28.98 4.07
CA ALA A 33 3.78 30.07 3.87
C ALA A 33 5.24 29.58 4.07
N GLU A 34 6.16 30.06 3.23
CA GLU A 34 7.60 29.78 3.31
C GLU A 34 8.32 30.72 4.27
N SER A 35 7.67 31.80 4.72
CA SER A 35 8.24 32.76 5.70
C SER A 35 8.29 32.12 7.08
N VAL A 36 9.31 31.29 7.29
CA VAL A 36 9.53 30.48 8.50
C VAL A 36 10.91 30.80 9.07
N ILE A 37 11.01 30.91 10.40
CA ILE A 37 12.28 31.07 11.11
C ILE A 37 12.51 29.91 12.08
N GLN A 38 13.77 29.61 12.36
CA GLN A 38 14.14 28.74 13.47
C GLN A 38 13.76 29.39 14.79
N TYR A 39 13.17 28.59 15.70
CA TYR A 39 12.62 29.06 16.96
C TYR A 39 12.98 28.14 18.12
N GLY A 40 14.28 27.91 18.30
CA GLY A 40 14.81 27.01 19.35
C GLY A 40 14.65 25.52 19.00
N SER A 41 14.69 24.68 20.01
CA SER A 41 14.57 23.22 19.87
C SER A 41 13.56 22.64 20.85
N TYR A 42 13.07 21.46 20.56
CA TYR A 42 12.28 20.62 21.46
C TYR A 42 12.82 19.20 21.43
N ARG A 43 13.47 18.77 22.51
CA ARG A 43 14.22 17.51 22.56
C ARG A 43 15.27 17.49 21.44
N VAL A 44 15.19 16.52 20.53
CA VAL A 44 16.08 16.36 19.36
C VAL A 44 15.57 17.07 18.10
N PHE A 45 14.42 17.72 18.16
CA PHE A 45 13.77 18.32 16.99
C PHE A 45 14.02 19.82 16.94
N GLN A 46 14.31 20.34 15.75
CA GLN A 46 14.29 21.77 15.48
C GLN A 46 12.85 22.29 15.58
N ARG A 47 12.66 23.42 16.28
CA ARG A 47 11.39 24.15 16.26
C ARG A 47 11.45 25.33 15.31
N TYR A 48 10.33 25.56 14.70
CA TYR A 48 10.13 26.64 13.73
C TYR A 48 8.95 27.51 14.14
N ARG A 49 8.94 28.79 13.71
CA ARG A 49 7.82 29.71 13.83
C ARG A 49 7.49 30.30 12.46
N CYS A 50 6.24 30.26 12.08
CA CYS A 50 5.73 30.89 10.88
C CYS A 50 5.51 32.38 11.12
N LYS A 51 6.08 33.25 10.29
CA LYS A 51 5.89 34.72 10.38
C LYS A 51 4.49 35.12 9.90
N ASN A 52 3.81 34.32 9.10
CA ASN A 52 2.52 34.64 8.53
C ASN A 52 1.34 34.34 9.49
N CYS A 53 1.34 33.17 10.14
CA CYS A 53 0.23 32.74 11.03
C CYS A 53 0.66 32.59 12.49
N ASP A 54 1.87 32.93 12.82
CA ASP A 54 2.50 32.93 14.16
C ASP A 54 2.55 31.57 14.86
N ARG A 55 2.21 30.48 14.15
CA ARG A 55 2.23 29.11 14.69
C ARG A 55 3.66 28.59 14.83
N THR A 56 3.95 27.96 15.95
CA THR A 56 5.17 27.18 16.13
C THR A 56 4.91 25.70 15.74
N PHE A 57 5.92 25.06 15.16
CA PHE A 57 5.86 23.67 14.72
C PHE A 57 7.25 23.03 14.71
N ASN A 58 7.34 21.73 14.49
CA ASN A 58 8.58 20.98 14.32
C ASN A 58 8.41 19.94 13.21
N ASP A 59 9.45 19.11 12.98
CA ASP A 59 9.46 18.12 11.89
C ASP A 59 8.39 17.03 12.01
N GLN A 60 7.78 16.83 13.17
CA GLN A 60 6.69 15.87 13.36
C GLN A 60 5.30 16.46 13.11
N THR A 61 5.15 17.80 13.18
CA THR A 61 3.83 18.47 13.13
C THR A 61 3.11 18.24 11.82
N GLY A 62 1.88 17.71 11.85
CA GLY A 62 1.09 17.41 10.66
C GLY A 62 1.45 16.09 9.97
N THR A 63 2.35 15.28 10.54
CA THR A 63 2.75 13.97 10.00
C THR A 63 2.14 12.82 10.79
N VAL A 64 2.37 11.60 10.33
CA VAL A 64 1.98 10.39 11.09
C VAL A 64 2.68 10.28 12.44
N PHE A 65 3.79 10.99 12.64
CA PHE A 65 4.60 11.00 13.87
C PHE A 65 4.12 12.03 14.90
N GLU A 66 3.20 12.92 14.52
CA GLU A 66 2.71 13.95 15.43
C GLU A 66 2.05 13.37 16.67
N TYR A 67 2.26 14.04 17.82
CA TYR A 67 1.76 13.62 19.16
C TYR A 67 2.19 12.22 19.58
N SER A 68 3.38 11.77 19.15
CA SER A 68 3.93 10.49 19.58
C SER A 68 4.77 10.64 20.85
N SER A 69 4.49 9.79 21.84
CA SER A 69 5.37 9.60 23.00
C SER A 69 6.45 8.55 22.76
N VAL A 70 6.33 7.76 21.71
CA VAL A 70 7.30 6.74 21.33
C VAL A 70 8.45 7.41 20.58
N ALA A 71 9.68 7.02 20.89
CA ALA A 71 10.88 7.53 20.24
C ALA A 71 10.83 7.34 18.72
N LEU A 72 11.26 8.35 17.95
CA LEU A 72 11.18 8.33 16.49
C LEU A 72 11.98 7.17 15.88
N ARG A 73 13.15 6.87 16.44
CA ARG A 73 13.98 5.72 16.03
C ARG A 73 13.25 4.38 16.12
N LYS A 74 12.42 4.18 17.17
CA LYS A 74 11.57 2.98 17.34
C LYS A 74 10.47 2.94 16.27
N TRP A 75 9.93 4.11 15.90
CA TRP A 75 8.99 4.24 14.80
C TRP A 75 9.58 3.83 13.47
N PHE A 76 10.77 4.35 13.14
CA PHE A 76 11.44 4.05 11.90
C PHE A 76 11.79 2.56 11.80
N LEU A 77 12.25 1.96 12.90
CA LEU A 77 12.46 0.52 12.96
C LEU A 77 11.16 -0.24 12.71
N ALA A 78 10.07 0.14 13.39
CA ALA A 78 8.77 -0.52 13.23
C ALA A 78 8.26 -0.43 11.80
N LEU A 79 8.26 0.74 11.17
CA LEU A 79 7.79 0.93 9.79
C LEU A 79 8.67 0.18 8.78
N TYR A 80 9.98 0.25 8.95
CA TYR A 80 10.93 -0.46 8.09
C TYR A 80 10.74 -1.98 8.15
N THR A 81 10.69 -2.55 9.35
CA THR A 81 10.50 -4.00 9.51
C THR A 81 9.10 -4.44 9.10
N TYR A 82 8.07 -3.64 9.38
CA TYR A 82 6.72 -3.90 8.93
C TYR A 82 6.62 -3.99 7.40
N VAL A 83 7.08 -2.96 6.69
CA VAL A 83 6.94 -2.91 5.22
C VAL A 83 7.93 -3.84 4.54
N ARG A 84 9.21 -3.76 4.89
CA ARG A 84 10.26 -4.49 4.17
C ARG A 84 10.38 -5.95 4.56
N LEU A 85 10.23 -6.27 5.85
CA LEU A 85 10.43 -7.63 6.38
C LEU A 85 9.11 -8.35 6.67
N ASN A 86 7.97 -7.71 6.39
CA ASN A 86 6.64 -8.28 6.64
C ASN A 86 6.42 -8.71 8.11
N THR A 87 6.94 -7.92 9.05
CA THR A 87 6.84 -8.22 10.47
C THR A 87 5.43 -7.95 10.96
N SER A 88 4.82 -8.90 11.66
CA SER A 88 3.48 -8.70 12.25
C SER A 88 3.49 -7.66 13.37
N ILE A 89 2.36 -7.00 13.62
CA ILE A 89 2.23 -6.04 14.74
C ILE A 89 2.51 -6.70 16.10
N ARG A 90 2.25 -8.01 16.23
CA ARG A 90 2.56 -8.79 17.44
C ARG A 90 4.05 -9.02 17.64
N GLN A 91 4.81 -9.14 16.59
CA GLN A 91 6.28 -9.20 16.69
C GLN A 91 6.84 -7.81 16.97
N LEU A 92 6.28 -6.76 16.33
CA LEU A 92 6.75 -5.40 16.54
C LEU A 92 6.59 -4.93 17.99
N ASP A 93 5.50 -5.28 18.70
CA ASP A 93 5.30 -4.83 20.08
C ASP A 93 6.41 -5.36 21.00
N VAL A 94 6.87 -6.58 20.76
CA VAL A 94 7.99 -7.19 21.48
C VAL A 94 9.32 -6.56 21.08
N GLU A 95 9.60 -6.49 19.77
CA GLU A 95 10.90 -6.05 19.25
C GLU A 95 11.24 -4.59 19.59
N ILE A 96 10.24 -3.71 19.61
CA ILE A 96 10.47 -2.29 19.93
C ILE A 96 10.13 -1.94 21.37
N ASP A 97 9.70 -2.91 22.19
CA ASP A 97 9.26 -2.71 23.57
C ASP A 97 8.26 -1.55 23.70
N VAL A 98 7.10 -1.70 23.05
CA VAL A 98 6.00 -0.73 23.07
C VAL A 98 4.67 -1.48 23.07
N ALA A 99 3.77 -1.14 23.97
CA ALA A 99 2.48 -1.82 24.13
C ALA A 99 1.75 -2.02 22.79
N TYR A 100 1.26 -3.23 22.54
CA TYR A 100 0.57 -3.66 21.31
C TYR A 100 -0.46 -2.64 20.81
N LYS A 101 -1.32 -2.12 21.69
CA LYS A 101 -2.34 -1.15 21.34
C LYS A 101 -1.75 0.14 20.74
N THR A 102 -0.59 0.54 21.23
CA THR A 102 0.14 1.73 20.71
C THR A 102 0.72 1.42 19.34
N VAL A 103 1.43 0.30 19.18
CA VAL A 103 1.99 -0.11 17.88
C VAL A 103 0.88 -0.27 16.86
N TYR A 104 -0.21 -0.97 17.20
CA TYR A 104 -1.36 -1.15 16.32
C TYR A 104 -1.94 0.18 15.83
N ARG A 105 -2.24 1.13 16.74
CA ARG A 105 -2.81 2.43 16.37
C ARG A 105 -1.90 3.21 15.43
N ARG A 106 -0.61 3.11 15.63
CA ARG A 106 0.38 3.85 14.89
C ARG A 106 0.62 3.23 13.51
N VAL A 107 0.77 1.93 13.43
CA VAL A 107 0.82 1.23 12.13
C VAL A 107 -0.45 1.52 11.33
N GLN A 108 -1.65 1.48 11.96
CA GLN A 108 -2.88 1.86 11.28
C GLN A 108 -2.91 3.31 10.81
N ARG A 109 -2.31 4.25 11.56
CA ARG A 109 -2.18 5.65 11.14
C ARG A 109 -1.28 5.78 9.92
N PHE A 110 -0.14 5.10 9.92
CA PHE A 110 0.75 5.03 8.77
C PHE A 110 0.05 4.41 7.56
N LEU A 111 -0.57 3.24 7.71
CA LEU A 111 -1.25 2.55 6.61
C LEU A 111 -2.36 3.40 5.95
N ARG A 112 -3.06 4.24 6.73
CA ARG A 112 -4.08 5.15 6.20
C ARG A 112 -3.49 6.33 5.45
N ALA A 113 -2.27 6.74 5.80
CA ALA A 113 -1.56 7.82 5.12
C ALA A 113 -0.94 7.36 3.79
N LEU A 114 -0.78 6.03 3.59
CA LEU A 114 -0.26 5.51 2.34
C LEU A 114 -1.22 5.83 1.19
N ASP A 115 -0.67 6.40 0.14
CA ASP A 115 -1.34 6.52 -1.15
C ASP A 115 -0.74 5.53 -2.16
N ALA A 116 -1.57 5.11 -3.09
CA ALA A 116 -1.19 4.28 -4.22
C ALA A 116 -1.91 4.86 -5.44
N PRO A 117 -1.32 5.88 -6.08
CA PRO A 117 -1.90 6.44 -7.30
C PRO A 117 -1.97 5.34 -8.37
N ARG A 118 -3.02 5.39 -9.17
CA ARG A 118 -3.13 4.50 -10.33
C ARG A 118 -2.05 4.86 -11.33
N PRO A 119 -1.38 3.86 -11.92
CA PRO A 119 -0.41 4.11 -12.97
C PRO A 119 -1.10 4.75 -14.19
N SER A 120 -0.34 5.51 -14.94
CA SER A 120 -0.68 5.85 -16.31
C SER A 120 -0.48 4.61 -17.16
N LEU A 121 -1.48 4.22 -17.97
CA LEU A 121 -1.39 3.01 -18.79
C LEU A 121 -0.85 3.39 -20.16
N GLU A 122 0.40 3.02 -20.43
CA GLU A 122 1.17 3.42 -21.62
C GLU A 122 1.35 2.31 -22.65
N GLY A 123 1.20 1.05 -22.22
CA GLY A 123 1.38 -0.14 -23.07
C GLY A 123 0.25 -1.15 -22.91
N PRO A 124 0.40 -2.35 -23.48
CA PRO A 124 -0.49 -3.46 -23.19
C PRO A 124 -0.53 -3.77 -21.71
N VAL A 125 -1.71 -4.08 -21.17
CA VAL A 125 -1.89 -4.36 -19.75
C VAL A 125 -2.32 -5.80 -19.52
N GLU A 126 -1.82 -6.39 -18.44
CA GLU A 126 -2.36 -7.63 -17.88
C GLU A 126 -3.32 -7.29 -16.75
N ILE A 127 -4.46 -7.98 -16.67
CA ILE A 127 -5.39 -7.89 -15.54
C ILE A 127 -5.79 -9.29 -15.11
N ASP A 128 -5.73 -9.50 -13.81
CA ASP A 128 -6.20 -10.72 -13.16
C ASP A 128 -6.82 -10.40 -11.80
N GLU A 129 -7.72 -11.23 -11.30
CA GLU A 129 -8.27 -11.09 -9.97
C GLU A 129 -8.02 -12.31 -9.11
N LEU A 130 -7.64 -12.06 -7.86
CA LEU A 130 -7.56 -13.08 -6.83
C LEU A 130 -8.51 -12.77 -5.67
N TYR A 131 -8.88 -13.81 -4.94
CA TYR A 131 -9.83 -13.69 -3.85
C TYR A 131 -9.16 -13.85 -2.49
N VAL A 132 -9.02 -12.72 -1.78
CA VAL A 132 -8.36 -12.67 -0.47
C VAL A 132 -9.36 -12.92 0.65
N LYS A 133 -9.02 -13.81 1.58
CA LYS A 133 -9.81 -14.00 2.80
C LYS A 133 -9.73 -12.75 3.68
N ALA A 134 -10.89 -12.14 3.93
CA ALA A 134 -11.02 -10.98 4.79
C ALA A 134 -12.20 -11.18 5.75
N GLY A 135 -11.94 -11.06 7.04
CA GLY A 135 -12.92 -11.36 8.08
C GLY A 135 -13.85 -10.19 8.43
N PHE A 136 -14.84 -10.49 9.26
CA PHE A 136 -15.76 -9.52 9.87
C PHE A 136 -15.29 -9.06 11.26
N LYS A 137 -14.00 -9.07 11.52
CA LYS A 137 -13.45 -8.81 12.85
C LYS A 137 -13.90 -7.44 13.39
N GLY A 138 -14.68 -7.47 14.48
CA GLY A 138 -15.23 -6.27 15.11
C GLY A 138 -16.55 -5.74 14.49
N ARG A 139 -17.23 -6.54 13.67
CA ARG A 139 -18.55 -6.24 13.09
C ARG A 139 -19.52 -7.40 13.29
N GLU A 140 -20.82 -7.11 13.29
CA GLU A 140 -21.86 -8.11 13.13
C GLU A 140 -21.73 -8.78 11.76
N ARG A 141 -22.06 -10.06 11.73
CA ARG A 141 -22.02 -10.85 10.50
C ARG A 141 -23.42 -10.93 9.93
N ASP A 142 -23.55 -10.52 8.68
CA ASP A 142 -24.77 -10.70 7.90
C ASP A 142 -24.88 -12.13 7.32
N CYS A 143 -23.86 -12.97 7.50
CA CYS A 143 -23.80 -14.34 6.99
C CYS A 143 -23.45 -15.33 8.11
N PRO A 144 -23.85 -16.63 8.00
CA PRO A 144 -23.54 -17.66 8.98
C PRO A 144 -22.02 -17.78 9.24
N SER A 145 -21.65 -17.99 10.49
CA SER A 145 -20.25 -18.24 10.84
C SER A 145 -19.81 -19.59 10.31
N ARG A 146 -18.71 -19.62 9.55
CA ARG A 146 -18.09 -20.88 9.12
C ARG A 146 -17.35 -21.55 10.27
N SER A 147 -17.37 -22.88 10.28
CA SER A 147 -16.48 -23.66 11.13
C SER A 147 -15.02 -23.40 10.77
N ARG A 148 -14.13 -23.40 11.78
CA ARG A 148 -12.69 -23.21 11.59
C ARG A 148 -12.15 -24.18 10.53
N GLY A 149 -11.43 -23.64 9.53
CA GLY A 149 -10.67 -24.43 8.58
C GLY A 149 -11.31 -24.69 7.22
N LEU A 150 -12.62 -24.49 7.04
CA LEU A 150 -13.27 -24.68 5.75
C LEU A 150 -13.29 -23.38 4.94
N SER A 151 -12.36 -23.25 4.00
CA SER A 151 -12.52 -22.28 2.92
C SER A 151 -13.21 -22.99 1.75
N THR A 152 -14.34 -22.46 1.28
CA THR A 152 -14.84 -22.85 -0.05
C THR A 152 -13.77 -22.49 -1.08
N ARG A 153 -13.47 -23.43 -1.98
CA ARG A 153 -12.66 -23.14 -3.17
C ARG A 153 -13.45 -22.20 -4.09
N GLY A 154 -12.75 -21.41 -4.89
CA GLY A 154 -13.35 -20.56 -5.91
C GLY A 154 -13.56 -19.10 -5.48
N ARG A 155 -14.28 -18.38 -6.32
CA ARG A 155 -14.59 -16.96 -6.21
C ARG A 155 -15.47 -16.69 -4.99
N GLY A 156 -15.49 -15.43 -4.57
CA GLY A 156 -16.31 -14.96 -3.45
C GLY A 156 -16.69 -13.51 -3.64
N THR A 157 -17.51 -12.97 -2.73
CA THR A 157 -17.93 -11.57 -2.78
C THR A 157 -17.56 -10.83 -1.50
N TYR A 158 -17.67 -9.51 -1.53
CA TYR A 158 -17.47 -8.69 -0.34
C TYR A 158 -18.43 -9.08 0.81
N HIS A 159 -19.63 -9.53 0.52
CA HIS A 159 -20.62 -9.95 1.52
C HIS A 159 -20.28 -11.29 2.16
N GLU A 160 -19.47 -12.11 1.50
CA GLU A 160 -18.94 -13.35 2.02
C GLU A 160 -17.60 -13.13 2.74
N ASP A 161 -16.75 -14.14 2.85
CA ASP A 161 -15.44 -14.10 3.53
C ASP A 161 -14.26 -13.88 2.58
N LYS A 162 -14.52 -13.66 1.30
CA LYS A 162 -13.50 -13.39 0.29
C LYS A 162 -13.77 -12.06 -0.41
N LEU A 163 -12.71 -11.29 -0.55
CA LEU A 163 -12.73 -10.01 -1.22
C LEU A 163 -11.98 -10.14 -2.53
N PRO A 164 -12.55 -9.74 -3.69
CA PRO A 164 -11.80 -9.67 -4.92
C PRO A 164 -10.71 -8.59 -4.82
N VAL A 165 -9.53 -8.92 -5.27
CA VAL A 165 -8.38 -8.01 -5.37
C VAL A 165 -7.87 -8.12 -6.80
N PHE A 166 -7.99 -7.05 -7.54
CA PHE A 166 -7.47 -6.95 -8.89
C PHE A 166 -5.98 -6.63 -8.87
N ILE A 167 -5.26 -7.24 -9.78
CA ILE A 167 -3.88 -6.91 -10.10
C ILE A 167 -3.86 -6.46 -11.56
N LEU A 168 -3.28 -5.32 -11.80
CA LEU A 168 -3.05 -4.75 -13.10
C LEU A 168 -1.54 -4.52 -13.27
N VAL A 169 -1.01 -4.94 -14.40
CA VAL A 169 0.40 -4.71 -14.79
C VAL A 169 0.41 -4.03 -16.14
N ASP A 170 1.05 -2.87 -16.24
CA ASP A 170 1.34 -2.21 -17.51
C ASP A 170 2.69 -2.72 -18.02
N ARG A 171 2.68 -3.44 -19.13
CA ARG A 171 3.89 -3.99 -19.74
C ARG A 171 4.80 -2.92 -20.37
N GLY A 172 4.25 -1.75 -20.68
CA GLY A 172 5.00 -0.62 -21.22
C GLY A 172 5.92 0.03 -20.19
N SER A 173 5.41 0.28 -18.99
CA SER A 173 6.13 0.93 -17.88
C SER A 173 6.71 -0.02 -16.84
N ASP A 174 6.33 -1.31 -16.87
CA ASP A 174 6.57 -2.30 -15.80
C ASP A 174 5.95 -1.89 -14.45
N ASP A 175 4.99 -0.96 -14.48
CA ASP A 175 4.24 -0.54 -13.31
C ASP A 175 3.10 -1.53 -13.00
N HIS A 176 2.85 -1.72 -11.72
CA HIS A 176 1.75 -2.58 -11.27
C HIS A 176 0.85 -1.85 -10.27
N TYR A 177 -0.43 -2.20 -10.29
CA TYR A 177 -1.42 -1.68 -9.38
C TYR A 177 -2.29 -2.79 -8.80
N VAL A 178 -2.49 -2.76 -7.49
CA VAL A 178 -3.28 -3.77 -6.77
C VAL A 178 -4.46 -3.09 -6.09
N MET A 179 -5.67 -3.48 -6.47
CA MET A 179 -6.89 -2.84 -6.02
C MET A 179 -7.88 -3.83 -5.38
N PRO A 180 -8.10 -3.77 -4.07
CA PRO A 180 -9.24 -4.43 -3.44
C PRO A 180 -10.55 -3.80 -3.91
N ALA A 181 -11.50 -4.63 -4.32
CA ALA A 181 -12.82 -4.22 -4.80
C ALA A 181 -13.95 -4.91 -4.03
N LYS A 182 -15.16 -4.38 -4.12
CA LYS A 182 -16.34 -5.00 -3.53
C LYS A 182 -16.88 -6.12 -4.41
N THR A 183 -16.80 -5.92 -5.71
CA THR A 183 -17.32 -6.80 -6.76
C THR A 183 -16.29 -6.93 -7.87
N ALA A 184 -16.29 -8.05 -8.55
CA ALA A 184 -15.52 -8.26 -9.76
C ALA A 184 -16.47 -8.10 -10.95
N ASP A 185 -16.91 -6.86 -11.19
CA ASP A 185 -17.83 -6.49 -12.24
C ASP A 185 -17.20 -5.54 -13.26
N GLU A 186 -17.89 -5.33 -14.38
CA GLU A 186 -17.48 -4.43 -15.45
C GLU A 186 -17.12 -3.03 -14.94
N SER A 187 -17.94 -2.47 -14.03
CA SER A 187 -17.72 -1.11 -13.52
C SER A 187 -16.37 -0.97 -12.78
N THR A 188 -15.99 -2.02 -12.07
CA THR A 188 -14.71 -2.11 -11.37
C THR A 188 -13.55 -2.21 -12.37
N ILE A 189 -13.71 -3.01 -13.41
CA ILE A 189 -12.70 -3.20 -14.45
C ILE A 189 -12.50 -1.89 -15.22
N ARG A 190 -13.57 -1.23 -15.65
CA ARG A 190 -13.49 0.08 -16.31
C ARG A 190 -12.83 1.15 -15.43
N LEU A 191 -13.07 1.09 -14.13
CA LEU A 191 -12.41 1.98 -13.17
C LEU A 191 -10.88 1.72 -13.11
N LEU A 192 -10.43 0.48 -13.22
CA LEU A 192 -8.99 0.15 -13.29
C LEU A 192 -8.35 0.72 -14.55
N LEU A 193 -9.04 0.62 -15.69
CA LEU A 193 -8.55 1.03 -17.00
C LEU A 193 -8.76 2.52 -17.31
N ALA A 194 -9.35 3.29 -16.40
CA ALA A 194 -9.74 4.68 -16.64
C ALA A 194 -8.57 5.64 -16.94
N ASN A 195 -7.34 5.29 -16.53
CA ASN A 195 -6.16 6.14 -16.69
C ASN A 195 -5.30 5.77 -17.92
N ARG A 196 -5.93 5.22 -18.98
CA ARG A 196 -5.26 4.92 -20.24
C ARG A 196 -4.85 6.19 -20.99
N GLN A 197 -3.71 6.14 -21.62
CA GLN A 197 -3.18 7.24 -22.44
C GLN A 197 -3.46 7.04 -23.93
N GLN A 198 -3.80 5.83 -24.35
CA GLN A 198 -4.05 5.45 -25.74
C GLN A 198 -5.54 5.48 -26.06
N GLU A 199 -5.90 5.70 -27.33
CA GLU A 199 -7.28 5.63 -27.81
C GLU A 199 -7.81 4.20 -27.74
N SER A 200 -6.97 3.20 -28.12
CA SER A 200 -7.24 1.77 -27.93
C SER A 200 -6.12 1.14 -27.09
N LEU A 201 -6.51 0.40 -26.05
CA LEU A 201 -5.61 -0.27 -25.11
C LEU A 201 -5.74 -1.78 -25.27
N THR A 202 -4.63 -2.48 -25.54
CA THR A 202 -4.60 -3.94 -25.51
C THR A 202 -4.66 -4.44 -24.07
N VAL A 203 -5.59 -5.36 -23.78
CA VAL A 203 -5.84 -5.88 -22.44
C VAL A 203 -5.78 -7.40 -22.45
N TYR A 204 -4.79 -7.97 -21.77
CA TYR A 204 -4.64 -9.41 -21.56
C TYR A 204 -5.36 -9.82 -20.26
N THR A 205 -6.24 -10.83 -20.38
CA THR A 205 -7.02 -11.34 -19.25
C THR A 205 -7.05 -12.87 -19.24
N ASP A 206 -7.65 -13.44 -18.19
CA ASP A 206 -8.19 -14.78 -18.24
C ASP A 206 -9.56 -14.82 -18.95
N GLY A 207 -10.13 -16.01 -19.12
CA GLY A 207 -11.45 -16.22 -19.72
C GLY A 207 -12.64 -15.82 -18.83
N PHE A 208 -12.48 -14.99 -17.82
CA PHE A 208 -13.55 -14.61 -16.91
C PHE A 208 -14.58 -13.68 -17.56
N ARG A 209 -15.87 -14.00 -17.37
CA ARG A 209 -17.00 -13.29 -18.01
C ARG A 209 -17.07 -11.80 -17.72
N SER A 210 -16.60 -11.35 -16.57
CA SER A 210 -16.64 -9.91 -16.23
C SER A 210 -15.80 -9.04 -17.16
N TYR A 211 -14.90 -9.64 -17.93
CA TYR A 211 -14.08 -8.95 -18.94
C TYR A 211 -14.74 -8.92 -20.34
N GLU A 212 -15.77 -9.77 -20.62
CA GLU A 212 -16.44 -9.82 -21.92
C GLU A 212 -16.91 -8.46 -22.43
N PRO A 213 -17.45 -7.54 -21.59
CA PRO A 213 -17.88 -6.21 -22.06
C PRO A 213 -16.77 -5.33 -22.65
N LEU A 214 -15.48 -5.67 -22.43
CA LEU A 214 -14.37 -4.95 -23.06
C LEU A 214 -14.26 -5.24 -24.56
N GLU A 215 -14.75 -6.41 -25.04
CA GLU A 215 -14.74 -6.79 -26.47
C GLU A 215 -15.70 -5.94 -27.31
N GLU A 216 -16.75 -5.40 -26.69
CA GLU A 216 -17.74 -4.54 -27.35
C GLU A 216 -17.32 -3.06 -27.36
N ASP A 217 -16.26 -2.69 -26.67
CA ASP A 217 -15.79 -1.31 -26.51
C ASP A 217 -14.55 -1.05 -27.37
N ALA A 218 -14.69 -0.24 -28.41
CA ALA A 218 -13.61 0.12 -29.34
C ALA A 218 -12.37 0.76 -28.65
N ALA A 219 -12.49 1.15 -27.38
CA ALA A 219 -11.38 1.66 -26.57
C ALA A 219 -10.44 0.54 -26.05
N PHE A 220 -10.82 -0.72 -26.21
CA PHE A 220 -10.06 -1.85 -25.73
C PHE A 220 -9.93 -2.93 -26.81
N ASP A 221 -8.77 -3.54 -26.89
CA ASP A 221 -8.47 -4.71 -27.67
C ASP A 221 -8.16 -5.84 -26.70
N ARG A 222 -9.22 -6.64 -26.38
CA ARG A 222 -9.09 -7.72 -25.39
C ARG A 222 -8.62 -9.00 -26.06
N GLU A 223 -7.54 -9.54 -25.55
CA GLU A 223 -7.07 -10.89 -25.82
C GLU A 223 -7.05 -11.70 -24.51
N TYR A 224 -7.35 -13.00 -24.59
CA TYR A 224 -7.42 -13.82 -23.38
C TYR A 224 -6.98 -15.26 -23.60
N VAL A 225 -6.54 -15.89 -22.51
CA VAL A 225 -6.24 -17.32 -22.42
C VAL A 225 -7.27 -18.02 -21.55
N VAL A 226 -7.61 -19.27 -21.89
CA VAL A 226 -8.58 -20.07 -21.13
C VAL A 226 -7.83 -21.12 -20.31
N HIS A 227 -7.57 -20.85 -19.05
CA HIS A 227 -6.84 -21.73 -18.14
C HIS A 227 -7.55 -23.08 -17.91
N ASP A 228 -8.88 -23.11 -17.97
CA ASP A 228 -9.66 -24.34 -17.81
C ASP A 228 -9.40 -25.36 -18.94
N ASP A 229 -8.96 -24.90 -20.12
CA ASP A 229 -8.57 -25.74 -21.26
C ASP A 229 -7.07 -26.11 -21.24
N GLY A 230 -6.34 -25.68 -20.21
CA GLY A 230 -4.90 -25.94 -20.06
C GLY A 230 -4.00 -24.97 -20.83
N GLU A 231 -4.56 -23.91 -21.39
CA GLU A 231 -3.83 -22.85 -22.07
C GLU A 231 -3.40 -21.77 -21.09
N TYR A 232 -2.11 -21.72 -20.77
CA TYR A 232 -1.53 -20.71 -19.84
C TYR A 232 -0.88 -19.54 -20.58
N ALA A 233 -0.57 -19.69 -21.86
CA ALA A 233 -0.03 -18.64 -22.71
C ALA A 233 -0.22 -19.00 -24.19
N ASP A 234 -0.58 -18.00 -25.00
CA ASP A 234 -0.54 -18.05 -26.47
C ASP A 234 0.32 -16.88 -26.96
N GLY A 235 1.58 -17.13 -27.23
CA GLY A 235 2.54 -16.10 -27.57
C GLY A 235 2.68 -15.04 -26.46
N ASP A 236 2.30 -13.81 -26.78
CA ASP A 236 2.32 -12.69 -25.83
C ASP A 236 1.04 -12.60 -24.97
N VAL A 237 0.01 -13.39 -25.29
CA VAL A 237 -1.26 -13.41 -24.54
C VAL A 237 -1.11 -14.27 -23.30
N HIS A 238 -0.95 -13.63 -22.14
CA HIS A 238 -0.87 -14.30 -20.85
C HIS A 238 -1.11 -13.30 -19.70
N VAL A 239 -1.34 -13.80 -18.50
CA VAL A 239 -1.48 -13.03 -17.25
C VAL A 239 -0.45 -13.46 -16.19
N ASN A 240 0.64 -14.06 -16.61
CA ASN A 240 1.67 -14.63 -15.73
C ASN A 240 2.28 -13.60 -14.77
N THR A 241 2.38 -12.32 -15.20
CA THR A 241 2.95 -11.26 -14.35
C THR A 241 1.96 -10.92 -13.22
N CYS A 242 0.67 -10.84 -13.52
CA CYS A 242 -0.38 -10.66 -12.52
C CYS A 242 -0.40 -11.84 -11.53
N GLU A 243 -0.34 -13.09 -12.02
CA GLU A 243 -0.28 -14.29 -11.17
C GLU A 243 0.94 -14.28 -10.24
N SER A 244 2.11 -13.87 -10.77
CA SER A 244 3.34 -13.71 -9.98
C SER A 244 3.14 -12.73 -8.82
N HIS A 245 2.58 -11.54 -9.08
CA HIS A 245 2.26 -10.57 -8.04
C HIS A 245 1.21 -11.10 -7.06
N GLY A 246 0.21 -11.82 -7.54
CA GLY A 246 -0.82 -12.48 -6.72
C GLY A 246 -0.23 -13.52 -5.77
N SER A 247 0.73 -14.30 -6.23
CA SER A 247 1.42 -15.30 -5.43
C SER A 247 2.18 -14.70 -4.23
N LEU A 248 2.61 -13.44 -4.33
CA LEU A 248 3.30 -12.70 -3.28
C LEU A 248 2.34 -12.01 -2.29
N LEU A 249 1.13 -11.65 -2.72
CA LEU A 249 0.17 -10.92 -1.89
C LEU A 249 -0.39 -11.78 -0.75
N CYS A 250 -0.76 -13.02 -1.01
CA CYS A 250 -1.29 -13.92 0.02
C CYS A 250 -0.28 -14.20 1.15
N PRO A 251 1.00 -14.55 0.88
CA PRO A 251 2.04 -14.63 1.90
C PRO A 251 2.28 -13.32 2.64
N TRP A 252 2.18 -12.16 1.96
CA TRP A 252 2.27 -10.85 2.61
C TRP A 252 1.17 -10.65 3.66
N LEU A 253 -0.07 -11.00 3.35
CA LEU A 253 -1.21 -10.82 4.25
C LEU A 253 -1.23 -11.84 5.42
N SER A 254 -0.61 -13.00 5.24
CA SER A 254 -0.66 -14.11 6.19
C SER A 254 -0.22 -13.77 7.62
N PRO A 255 0.90 -13.08 7.89
CA PRO A 255 1.34 -12.72 9.24
C PRO A 255 0.38 -11.78 9.99
N HIS A 256 -0.42 -11.02 9.25
CA HIS A 256 -1.33 -10.03 9.81
C HIS A 256 -2.65 -10.61 10.33
N ARG A 257 -2.90 -11.89 10.10
CA ARG A 257 -3.98 -12.76 10.60
C ARG A 257 -5.34 -12.06 10.81
N GLY A 258 -6.25 -12.27 9.89
CA GLY A 258 -7.64 -11.82 10.02
C GLY A 258 -7.79 -10.30 9.87
N VAL A 259 -7.23 -9.76 8.80
CA VAL A 259 -7.52 -8.38 8.36
C VAL A 259 -9.01 -8.27 8.07
N SER A 260 -9.69 -7.27 8.63
CA SER A 260 -11.09 -7.01 8.30
C SER A 260 -11.20 -6.40 6.90
N LYS A 261 -12.30 -6.67 6.21
CA LYS A 261 -12.56 -6.21 4.84
C LYS A 261 -12.29 -4.72 4.63
N ASP A 262 -12.73 -3.87 5.57
CA ASP A 262 -12.53 -2.42 5.48
C ASP A 262 -11.06 -1.99 5.62
N LYS A 263 -10.21 -2.89 6.08
CA LYS A 263 -8.78 -2.61 6.29
C LYS A 263 -7.88 -3.28 5.25
N VAL A 264 -8.43 -4.05 4.33
CA VAL A 264 -7.62 -4.70 3.29
C VAL A 264 -6.90 -3.68 2.44
N THR A 265 -7.58 -2.62 2.01
CA THR A 265 -6.97 -1.57 1.16
C THR A 265 -5.69 -0.96 1.74
N PRO A 266 -5.64 -0.49 2.99
CA PRO A 266 -4.39 -0.01 3.58
C PRO A 266 -3.26 -1.05 3.61
N TYR A 267 -3.58 -2.33 3.83
CA TYR A 267 -2.56 -3.39 3.82
C TYR A 267 -2.05 -3.66 2.40
N VAL A 268 -2.93 -3.65 1.41
CA VAL A 268 -2.55 -3.79 0.00
C VAL A 268 -1.66 -2.62 -0.45
N ARG A 269 -1.94 -1.39 -0.01
CA ARG A 269 -1.06 -0.24 -0.27
C ARG A 269 0.34 -0.43 0.34
N ALA A 270 0.43 -1.02 1.53
CA ALA A 270 1.72 -1.35 2.12
C ALA A 270 2.45 -2.47 1.34
N PHE A 271 1.71 -3.42 0.78
CA PHE A 271 2.27 -4.41 -0.14
C PHE A 271 2.84 -3.74 -1.40
N GLN A 272 2.11 -2.84 -2.04
CA GLN A 272 2.61 -2.10 -3.20
C GLN A 272 3.86 -1.26 -2.85
N LEU A 273 3.86 -0.59 -1.69
CA LEU A 273 5.04 0.11 -1.21
C LEU A 273 6.23 -0.85 -1.03
N ARG A 274 5.99 -2.04 -0.46
CA ARG A 274 7.03 -3.07 -0.33
C ARG A 274 7.61 -3.46 -1.68
N GLN A 275 6.78 -3.69 -2.70
CA GLN A 275 7.26 -4.03 -4.04
C GLN A 275 8.16 -2.92 -4.61
N ARG A 276 7.76 -1.66 -4.49
CA ARG A 276 8.56 -0.50 -4.93
C ARG A 276 9.91 -0.38 -4.24
N ILE A 277 10.04 -0.84 -2.99
CA ILE A 277 11.28 -0.73 -2.22
C ILE A 277 12.08 -2.03 -2.16
N TYR A 278 11.57 -3.14 -2.71
CA TYR A 278 12.15 -4.47 -2.53
C TYR A 278 13.62 -4.53 -2.95
N ARG A 279 13.97 -3.98 -4.11
CA ARG A 279 15.32 -3.97 -4.67
C ARG A 279 16.18 -2.79 -4.19
N LYS A 280 15.59 -1.80 -3.49
CA LYS A 280 16.33 -0.61 -3.03
C LYS A 280 17.28 -0.94 -1.89
N PRO A 281 18.45 -0.25 -1.80
CA PRO A 281 19.31 -0.29 -0.60
C PRO A 281 18.54 0.12 0.65
N GLY A 282 18.92 -0.42 1.82
CA GLY A 282 18.15 -0.23 3.06
C GLY A 282 17.90 1.23 3.47
N ARG A 283 18.89 2.13 3.24
CA ARG A 283 18.73 3.58 3.54
C ARG A 283 17.71 4.23 2.59
N GLU A 284 17.77 3.90 1.32
CA GLU A 284 16.85 4.40 0.31
C GLU A 284 15.44 3.86 0.52
N ALA A 285 15.31 2.58 0.86
CA ALA A 285 14.05 1.98 1.22
C ALA A 285 13.39 2.67 2.42
N LEU A 286 14.17 2.96 3.50
CA LEU A 286 13.67 3.72 4.64
C LEU A 286 13.24 5.13 4.23
N ARG A 287 14.05 5.83 3.42
CA ARG A 287 13.70 7.15 2.91
C ARG A 287 12.38 7.13 2.14
N THR A 288 12.19 6.19 1.21
CA THR A 288 10.93 6.03 0.46
C THR A 288 9.73 5.74 1.38
N ILE A 289 9.90 4.91 2.43
CA ILE A 289 8.85 4.68 3.44
C ILE A 289 8.48 5.98 4.16
N LEU A 290 9.45 6.81 4.50
CA LEU A 290 9.20 8.07 5.19
C LEU A 290 8.55 9.11 4.26
N GLU A 291 8.98 9.22 3.01
CA GLU A 291 8.37 10.09 2.00
C GLU A 291 6.87 9.80 1.81
N THR A 292 6.50 8.52 1.81
CA THR A 292 5.08 8.11 1.75
C THR A 292 4.30 8.32 3.05
N ALA A 293 4.97 8.58 4.17
CA ALA A 293 4.37 8.80 5.49
C ALA A 293 4.16 10.28 5.83
N LEU A 294 4.69 11.19 5.01
CA LEU A 294 4.72 12.65 5.21
C LEU A 294 3.73 13.40 4.32
#